data_d5b4fa560b44832e04195677c6c3c856
#
_entry.id   d5b4fa560b44832e04195677c6c3c856
#
_cell.length_a   1.000
_cell.length_b   1.000
_cell.length_c   1.000
_cell.angle_alpha   90.00
_cell.angle_beta   90.00
_cell.angle_gamma   90.00
#
_symmetry.space_group_name_H-M   'P 1'
#
loop_
_entity.id
_entity.type
_entity.pdbx_description
1 polymer ?
#
loop_
_entity_poly.entity_id
_entity_poly.type
_entity_poly.pdbx_seq_one_letter_code
_entity_poly.pdbx_strand_id
1 'polypeptide(L)'
;MSFIERLRNKEVLSVEHIFLVMALLFGLFIAVIGTPFQECDGWSHFIRAVDVSYGNVFAPVVTFSHDGGVAVVPDNFGDIDFKIIDPTEDGAGTAFKEHLKSFKFSKNKSTMEFGEGIMSVFYYPQALGLFIGRLLNLSVFGCVLLGKLFNLLCFVWLSYKAICITPILKNSMIVIALLPMSLYQAASYSPDAMLNGLCFLFAALCFYYAFGDKEELGYKEVLLLGIILAFIFLCKYVYVFLGLLVFLIPMKKFGDKKEYFKKFMFALVPLLFLGIIAVYAAVSALSSSQNAAAEIINETASSTGESSMSTLEFLFASHLNIFKILFHTFTDKFTDYVLWLNVLGSLNYSLGPLIYIVPMFALYVFGSEVSAAGIDIRVRDKVLCGVTFLLISICIVLGMYIGETRVNFAGSYVVQGVQGRYFIAAFPALALVLAPRGRSGESKIFNYILLGVEFVILCIAVYFLRTNCY
;
A
#
# COMPACT_ATOMS: atom_id res chain seq x y z
N MET A 1 -28.54 -4.26 -34.23
CA MET A 1 -28.59 -4.34 -32.74
C MET A 1 -27.88 -3.13 -32.19
N SER A 2 -28.56 -2.26 -31.43
CA SER A 2 -27.93 -1.06 -30.88
C SER A 2 -26.90 -1.43 -29.81
N PHE A 3 -25.93 -0.54 -29.52
CA PHE A 3 -24.94 -0.73 -28.45
C PHE A 3 -25.62 -1.04 -27.10
N ILE A 4 -26.74 -0.39 -26.82
CA ILE A 4 -27.56 -0.61 -25.62
C ILE A 4 -28.17 -2.02 -25.59
N GLU A 5 -28.59 -2.57 -26.71
CA GLU A 5 -29.12 -3.95 -26.80
C GLU A 5 -28.03 -5.01 -26.56
N ARG A 6 -26.79 -4.78 -27.04
CA ARG A 6 -25.65 -5.66 -26.75
C ARG A 6 -25.27 -5.64 -25.27
N LEU A 7 -25.27 -4.45 -24.62
CA LEU A 7 -25.06 -4.31 -23.17
C LEU A 7 -26.11 -5.09 -22.36
N ARG A 8 -27.36 -5.14 -22.87
CA ARG A 8 -28.45 -5.86 -22.22
C ARG A 8 -28.34 -7.38 -22.34
N ASN A 9 -27.75 -7.89 -23.41
CA ASN A 9 -27.75 -9.32 -23.79
C ASN A 9 -26.48 -10.10 -23.38
N LYS A 10 -25.67 -9.64 -22.42
CA LYS A 10 -24.42 -10.30 -21.94
C LYS A 10 -23.30 -10.46 -22.99
N GLU A 11 -23.37 -9.83 -24.14
CA GLU A 11 -22.33 -9.88 -25.18
C GLU A 11 -21.13 -8.94 -24.91
N VAL A 12 -21.16 -8.19 -23.80
CA VAL A 12 -20.09 -7.23 -23.44
C VAL A 12 -19.27 -7.80 -22.29
N LEU A 13 -17.97 -7.50 -22.28
CA LEU A 13 -17.03 -7.88 -21.23
C LEU A 13 -17.58 -7.46 -19.85
N SER A 14 -17.44 -8.32 -18.85
CA SER A 14 -17.83 -7.97 -17.48
C SER A 14 -16.98 -6.81 -16.94
N VAL A 15 -17.49 -6.08 -15.96
CA VAL A 15 -16.77 -4.93 -15.37
C VAL A 15 -15.42 -5.32 -14.77
N GLU A 16 -15.31 -6.55 -14.27
CA GLU A 16 -14.07 -7.12 -13.74
C GLU A 16 -13.01 -7.28 -14.84
N HIS A 17 -13.41 -7.73 -16.04
CA HIS A 17 -12.49 -7.84 -17.17
C HIS A 17 -12.08 -6.47 -17.72
N ILE A 18 -12.99 -5.51 -17.73
CA ILE A 18 -12.66 -4.12 -18.13
C ILE A 18 -11.66 -3.53 -17.12
N PHE A 19 -11.89 -3.72 -15.81
CA PHE A 19 -10.93 -3.35 -14.78
C PHE A 19 -9.55 -3.95 -15.07
N LEU A 20 -9.49 -5.27 -15.34
CA LEU A 20 -8.23 -5.98 -15.59
C LEU A 20 -7.47 -5.36 -16.77
N VAL A 21 -8.17 -5.10 -17.89
CA VAL A 21 -7.59 -4.48 -19.07
C VAL A 21 -7.10 -3.06 -18.78
N MET A 22 -7.91 -2.25 -18.11
CA MET A 22 -7.54 -0.87 -17.76
C MET A 22 -6.33 -0.83 -16.82
N ALA A 23 -6.35 -1.64 -15.75
CA ALA A 23 -5.27 -1.68 -14.78
C ALA A 23 -3.93 -2.10 -15.40
N LEU A 24 -3.94 -3.13 -16.28
CA LEU A 24 -2.74 -3.55 -16.99
C LEU A 24 -2.28 -2.52 -18.00
N LEU A 25 -3.19 -1.95 -18.79
CA LEU A 25 -2.86 -0.96 -19.81
C LEU A 25 -2.24 0.30 -19.20
N PHE A 26 -2.96 0.92 -18.27
CA PHE A 26 -2.50 2.17 -17.64
C PHE A 26 -1.31 1.94 -16.70
N GLY A 27 -1.30 0.83 -15.96
CA GLY A 27 -0.16 0.44 -15.14
C GLY A 27 1.11 0.25 -15.98
N LEU A 28 1.01 -0.38 -17.15
CA LEU A 28 2.13 -0.50 -18.08
C LEU A 28 2.61 0.87 -18.59
N PHE A 29 1.69 1.75 -19.00
CA PHE A 29 2.06 3.12 -19.40
C PHE A 29 2.77 3.87 -18.27
N ILE A 30 2.26 3.80 -17.04
CA ILE A 30 2.88 4.45 -15.88
C ILE A 30 4.27 3.86 -15.61
N ALA A 31 4.43 2.53 -15.68
CA ALA A 31 5.72 1.86 -15.45
C ALA A 31 6.80 2.30 -16.46
N VAL A 32 6.41 2.50 -17.73
CA VAL A 32 7.32 2.89 -18.82
C VAL A 32 7.59 4.39 -18.83
N ILE A 33 6.55 5.22 -18.65
CA ILE A 33 6.66 6.68 -18.71
C ILE A 33 7.33 7.20 -17.43
N GLY A 34 6.92 6.74 -16.25
CA GLY A 34 7.46 7.22 -14.97
C GLY A 34 8.98 7.08 -14.88
N THR A 35 9.65 8.15 -14.43
CA THR A 35 11.09 8.11 -14.16
C THR A 35 11.35 7.06 -13.08
N PRO A 36 12.33 6.14 -13.24
CA PRO A 36 12.65 5.15 -12.23
C PRO A 36 13.03 5.80 -10.89
N PHE A 37 12.58 5.21 -9.79
CA PHE A 37 12.92 5.56 -8.41
C PHE A 37 12.46 6.95 -7.92
N GLN A 38 11.57 7.60 -8.65
CA GLN A 38 10.98 8.89 -8.26
C GLN A 38 9.76 8.76 -7.35
N GLU A 39 9.29 7.55 -7.06
CA GLU A 39 8.32 7.33 -5.99
C GLU A 39 8.93 7.62 -4.61
N CYS A 40 8.10 7.99 -3.63
CA CYS A 40 8.58 8.18 -2.26
C CYS A 40 9.29 6.91 -1.77
N ASP A 41 10.51 7.07 -1.25
CA ASP A 41 11.40 6.01 -0.79
C ASP A 41 11.80 5.01 -1.92
N GLY A 42 11.62 5.41 -3.20
CA GLY A 42 11.79 4.54 -4.36
C GLY A 42 13.18 3.90 -4.45
N TRP A 43 14.20 4.63 -4.07
CA TRP A 43 15.56 4.11 -4.01
C TRP A 43 15.74 3.01 -2.96
N SER A 44 15.28 3.25 -1.74
CA SER A 44 15.34 2.28 -0.66
C SER A 44 14.56 1.00 -1.01
N HIS A 45 13.38 1.16 -1.62
CA HIS A 45 12.59 0.03 -2.10
C HIS A 45 13.29 -0.75 -3.22
N PHE A 46 13.98 -0.05 -4.12
CA PHE A 46 14.74 -0.70 -5.18
C PHE A 46 15.94 -1.48 -4.63
N ILE A 47 16.76 -0.89 -3.75
CA ILE A 47 17.87 -1.60 -3.10
C ILE A 47 17.38 -2.88 -2.45
N ARG A 48 16.27 -2.83 -1.72
CA ARG A 48 15.71 -3.99 -1.06
C ARG A 48 15.26 -5.07 -2.03
N ALA A 49 14.64 -4.70 -3.14
CA ALA A 49 14.27 -5.65 -4.19
C ALA A 49 15.49 -6.27 -4.88
N VAL A 50 16.56 -5.49 -5.07
CA VAL A 50 17.84 -5.99 -5.59
C VAL A 50 18.46 -6.99 -4.60
N ASP A 51 18.56 -6.65 -3.32
CA ASP A 51 19.08 -7.49 -2.24
C ASP A 51 18.38 -8.87 -2.23
N VAL A 52 17.03 -8.87 -2.24
CA VAL A 52 16.23 -10.10 -2.35
C VAL A 52 16.53 -10.85 -3.63
N SER A 53 16.66 -10.15 -4.76
CA SER A 53 16.91 -10.76 -6.07
C SER A 53 18.30 -11.41 -6.20
N TYR A 54 19.24 -11.02 -5.34
CA TYR A 54 20.58 -11.62 -5.22
C TYR A 54 20.66 -12.71 -4.15
N GLY A 55 19.53 -13.09 -3.54
CA GLY A 55 19.40 -14.28 -2.69
C GLY A 55 19.21 -14.00 -1.21
N ASN A 56 19.14 -12.75 -0.76
CA ASN A 56 18.85 -12.40 0.62
C ASN A 56 17.32 -12.43 0.88
N VAL A 57 16.71 -13.60 0.65
CA VAL A 57 15.24 -13.78 0.64
C VAL A 57 14.60 -13.69 2.03
N PHE A 58 15.36 -13.95 3.10
CA PHE A 58 14.85 -13.98 4.47
C PHE A 58 15.41 -12.85 5.34
N ALA A 59 15.94 -11.79 4.73
CA ALA A 59 16.46 -10.70 5.53
C ALA A 59 15.34 -10.14 6.42
N PRO A 60 15.55 -10.10 7.73
CA PRO A 60 14.59 -9.55 8.67
C PRO A 60 14.38 -8.04 8.41
N VAL A 61 13.36 -7.48 9.03
CA VAL A 61 13.22 -6.02 9.13
C VAL A 61 14.54 -5.48 9.67
N VAL A 62 15.24 -4.70 8.87
CA VAL A 62 16.43 -4.02 9.38
C VAL A 62 15.98 -2.87 10.26
N THR A 63 16.53 -2.84 11.42
CA THR A 63 16.22 -2.00 12.55
C THR A 63 16.26 -0.51 12.25
N PHE A 64 15.52 0.21 13.08
CA PHE A 64 15.55 1.65 13.32
C PHE A 64 16.88 2.20 13.87
N SER A 65 18.01 1.49 13.73
CA SER A 65 19.32 1.96 14.13
C SER A 65 20.06 2.60 12.96
N HIS A 66 20.74 3.71 13.21
CA HIS A 66 21.62 4.39 12.25
C HIS A 66 22.79 3.50 11.77
N ASP A 67 23.01 2.36 12.42
CA ASP A 67 24.06 1.40 12.05
C ASP A 67 23.46 0.38 11.10
N GLY A 68 23.58 0.70 9.82
CA GLY A 68 22.90 0.06 8.72
C GLY A 68 23.09 -1.44 8.65
N GLY A 69 22.00 -2.15 8.35
CA GLY A 69 22.08 -3.50 7.82
C GLY A 69 22.89 -3.52 6.52
N VAL A 70 23.20 -4.72 6.05
CA VAL A 70 23.97 -4.91 4.82
C VAL A 70 23.03 -5.46 3.75
N ALA A 71 22.93 -4.76 2.61
CA ALA A 71 22.26 -5.26 1.41
C ALA A 71 23.25 -5.94 0.48
N VAL A 72 22.84 -7.05 -0.13
CA VAL A 72 23.59 -7.73 -1.18
C VAL A 72 23.22 -7.13 -2.53
N VAL A 73 24.20 -6.58 -3.23
CA VAL A 73 24.02 -5.89 -4.51
C VAL A 73 25.06 -6.38 -5.53
N PRO A 74 24.88 -6.14 -6.85
CA PRO A 74 25.94 -6.37 -7.83
C PRO A 74 27.16 -5.48 -7.52
N ASP A 75 28.37 -5.93 -7.85
CA ASP A 75 29.61 -5.18 -7.62
C ASP A 75 29.66 -3.85 -8.40
N ASN A 76 28.95 -3.76 -9.52
CA ASN A 76 28.77 -2.55 -10.32
C ASN A 76 27.51 -1.74 -9.99
N PHE A 77 26.93 -1.93 -8.79
CA PHE A 77 25.73 -1.19 -8.38
C PHE A 77 25.97 0.32 -8.27
N GLY A 78 27.21 0.69 -7.90
CA GLY A 78 27.65 2.08 -7.83
C GLY A 78 27.73 2.81 -9.18
N ASP A 79 27.64 2.07 -10.31
CA ASP A 79 27.61 2.68 -11.67
C ASP A 79 26.26 3.35 -11.96
N ILE A 80 25.23 3.15 -11.14
CA ILE A 80 23.96 3.88 -11.25
C ILE A 80 24.17 5.31 -10.76
N ASP A 81 24.33 6.23 -11.70
CA ASP A 81 24.55 7.65 -11.38
C ASP A 81 23.21 8.38 -11.19
N PHE A 82 22.85 8.61 -9.91
CA PHE A 82 21.64 9.35 -9.54
C PHE A 82 21.73 10.86 -9.73
N LYS A 83 22.93 11.42 -9.93
CA LYS A 83 23.10 12.85 -10.17
C LYS A 83 22.49 13.28 -11.51
N ILE A 84 22.28 12.31 -12.43
CA ILE A 84 21.60 12.54 -13.71
C ILE A 84 20.11 12.91 -13.51
N ILE A 85 19.50 12.53 -12.38
CA ILE A 85 18.11 12.87 -12.06
C ILE A 85 18.08 14.20 -11.30
N ASP A 86 18.36 15.30 -11.98
CA ASP A 86 18.06 16.62 -11.43
C ASP A 86 16.62 16.98 -11.80
N PRO A 87 15.69 17.11 -10.83
CA PRO A 87 14.30 17.44 -11.12
C PRO A 87 14.11 18.86 -11.70
N THR A 88 15.14 19.68 -11.68
CA THR A 88 15.12 21.04 -12.25
C THR A 88 15.57 21.07 -13.71
N GLU A 89 16.13 19.98 -14.25
CA GLU A 89 16.59 19.91 -15.63
C GLU A 89 15.57 19.21 -16.54
N ASP A 90 15.15 19.87 -17.59
CA ASP A 90 14.30 19.30 -18.64
C ASP A 90 14.98 18.09 -19.28
N GLY A 91 14.27 16.98 -19.36
CA GLY A 91 14.78 15.76 -19.97
C GLY A 91 15.66 14.88 -19.07
N ALA A 92 15.87 15.24 -17.79
CA ALA A 92 16.67 14.44 -16.85
C ALA A 92 16.13 12.99 -16.73
N GLY A 93 14.82 12.79 -16.73
CA GLY A 93 14.21 11.45 -16.71
C GLY A 93 14.56 10.62 -17.97
N THR A 94 14.68 11.24 -19.13
CA THR A 94 15.10 10.59 -20.37
C THR A 94 16.58 10.22 -20.31
N ALA A 95 17.44 11.15 -19.91
CA ALA A 95 18.87 10.93 -19.75
C ALA A 95 19.16 9.77 -18.80
N PHE A 96 18.46 9.72 -17.68
CA PHE A 96 18.61 8.64 -16.70
C PHE A 96 18.17 7.28 -17.26
N LYS A 97 17.07 7.21 -18.01
CA LYS A 97 16.66 5.97 -18.68
C LYS A 97 17.71 5.49 -19.70
N GLU A 98 18.28 6.38 -20.48
CA GLU A 98 19.35 6.03 -21.42
C GLU A 98 20.61 5.56 -20.67
N HIS A 99 20.95 6.20 -19.54
CA HIS A 99 22.03 5.72 -18.67
C HIS A 99 21.77 4.29 -18.20
N LEU A 100 20.59 3.98 -17.66
CA LEU A 100 20.25 2.62 -17.23
C LEU A 100 20.18 1.59 -18.38
N LYS A 101 20.01 2.03 -19.62
CA LYS A 101 20.08 1.16 -20.81
C LYS A 101 21.50 0.84 -21.23
N SER A 102 22.49 1.67 -20.86
CA SER A 102 23.88 1.59 -21.34
C SER A 102 24.67 0.41 -20.75
N PHE A 103 24.23 -0.15 -19.61
CA PHE A 103 24.95 -1.22 -18.92
C PHE A 103 24.01 -2.30 -18.36
N LYS A 104 24.61 -3.37 -17.83
CA LYS A 104 23.92 -4.53 -17.26
C LYS A 104 24.41 -4.77 -15.84
N PHE A 105 23.55 -5.35 -15.01
CA PHE A 105 23.99 -5.81 -13.69
C PHE A 105 25.06 -6.89 -13.78
N SER A 106 26.09 -6.74 -13.00
CA SER A 106 27.13 -7.76 -12.85
C SER A 106 26.55 -9.02 -12.18
N LYS A 107 27.19 -10.16 -12.50
CA LYS A 107 26.91 -11.43 -11.83
C LYS A 107 27.60 -11.53 -10.46
N ASN A 108 28.69 -10.78 -10.29
CA ASN A 108 29.42 -10.73 -9.02
C ASN A 108 28.60 -9.94 -7.99
N LYS A 109 28.77 -10.32 -6.73
CA LYS A 109 28.07 -9.71 -5.60
C LYS A 109 29.03 -8.87 -4.79
N SER A 110 28.55 -7.77 -4.30
CA SER A 110 29.17 -6.97 -3.24
C SER A 110 28.15 -6.67 -2.15
N THR A 111 28.57 -6.02 -1.11
CA THR A 111 27.71 -5.58 -0.02
C THR A 111 27.76 -4.08 0.09
N MET A 112 26.63 -3.46 0.41
CA MET A 112 26.56 -2.04 0.74
C MET A 112 25.80 -1.84 2.04
N GLU A 113 26.17 -0.81 2.79
CA GLU A 113 25.40 -0.41 3.97
C GLU A 113 24.03 0.09 3.57
N PHE A 114 23.00 -0.41 4.26
CA PHE A 114 21.63 -0.09 3.98
C PHE A 114 20.81 -0.09 5.27
N GLY A 115 20.32 1.07 5.67
CA GLY A 115 19.71 1.32 6.97
C GLY A 115 18.21 1.19 7.07
N GLU A 116 17.49 0.94 5.95
CA GLU A 116 16.04 0.96 5.95
C GLU A 116 15.46 -0.29 5.30
N GLY A 117 14.33 -0.79 5.83
CA GLY A 117 13.66 -1.88 5.13
C GLY A 117 12.40 -2.41 5.78
N ILE A 118 11.49 -2.79 4.91
CA ILE A 118 10.35 -3.66 5.19
C ILE A 118 10.80 -5.10 4.95
N MET A 119 10.13 -6.09 5.55
CA MET A 119 10.46 -7.51 5.36
C MET A 119 10.56 -7.90 3.87
N SER A 120 11.53 -8.72 3.55
CA SER A 120 11.86 -9.15 2.17
C SER A 120 10.68 -9.68 1.38
N VAL A 121 9.72 -10.36 2.03
CA VAL A 121 8.56 -10.98 1.37
C VAL A 121 7.74 -10.00 0.53
N PHE A 122 7.69 -8.72 0.91
CA PHE A 122 6.93 -7.70 0.18
C PHE A 122 7.63 -7.19 -1.08
N TYR A 123 8.86 -7.62 -1.29
CA TYR A 123 9.66 -7.33 -2.49
C TYR A 123 9.83 -8.54 -3.42
N TYR A 124 9.22 -9.70 -3.10
CA TYR A 124 9.35 -10.90 -3.93
C TYR A 124 8.86 -10.71 -5.37
N PRO A 125 7.74 -10.02 -5.65
CA PRO A 125 7.34 -9.78 -7.03
C PRO A 125 8.40 -8.97 -7.80
N GLN A 126 8.86 -7.86 -7.24
CA GLN A 126 9.87 -6.99 -7.85
C GLN A 126 11.20 -7.72 -8.04
N ALA A 127 11.63 -8.45 -7.00
CA ALA A 127 12.86 -9.24 -7.04
C ALA A 127 12.83 -10.35 -8.08
N LEU A 128 11.69 -11.01 -8.26
CA LEU A 128 11.49 -12.02 -9.31
C LEU A 128 11.64 -11.40 -10.71
N GLY A 129 11.06 -10.21 -10.93
CA GLY A 129 11.24 -9.48 -12.19
C GLY A 129 12.69 -9.10 -12.45
N LEU A 130 13.40 -8.59 -11.45
CA LEU A 130 14.84 -8.30 -11.52
C LEU A 130 15.67 -9.55 -11.82
N PHE A 131 15.38 -10.65 -11.14
CA PHE A 131 16.06 -11.93 -11.36
C PHE A 131 15.87 -12.44 -12.79
N ILE A 132 14.64 -12.45 -13.29
CA ILE A 132 14.33 -12.84 -14.68
C ILE A 132 15.03 -11.92 -15.68
N GLY A 133 15.02 -10.60 -15.44
CA GLY A 133 15.72 -9.63 -16.29
C GLY A 133 17.20 -9.92 -16.42
N ARG A 134 17.87 -10.29 -15.33
CA ARG A 134 19.28 -10.72 -15.33
C ARG A 134 19.48 -12.04 -16.07
N LEU A 135 18.59 -13.03 -15.86
CA LEU A 135 18.65 -14.29 -16.60
C LEU A 135 18.57 -14.09 -18.12
N LEU A 136 17.71 -13.17 -18.54
CA LEU A 136 17.56 -12.78 -19.94
C LEU A 136 18.67 -11.84 -20.45
N ASN A 137 19.63 -11.52 -19.59
CA ASN A 137 20.76 -10.64 -19.92
C ASN A 137 20.31 -9.24 -20.40
N LEU A 138 19.23 -8.70 -19.84
CA LEU A 138 18.73 -7.37 -20.15
C LEU A 138 19.63 -6.28 -19.55
N SER A 139 19.51 -5.06 -20.08
CA SER A 139 20.10 -3.88 -19.45
C SER A 139 19.49 -3.62 -18.06
N VAL A 140 20.14 -2.78 -17.25
CA VAL A 140 19.60 -2.39 -15.93
C VAL A 140 18.18 -1.82 -16.09
N PHE A 141 17.92 -0.98 -17.09
CA PHE A 141 16.56 -0.49 -17.38
C PHE A 141 15.56 -1.62 -17.63
N GLY A 142 15.94 -2.62 -18.42
CA GLY A 142 15.08 -3.79 -18.69
C GLY A 142 14.77 -4.59 -17.42
N CYS A 143 15.77 -4.78 -16.55
CA CYS A 143 15.59 -5.43 -15.25
C CYS A 143 14.65 -4.62 -14.35
N VAL A 144 14.86 -3.30 -14.29
CA VAL A 144 14.03 -2.36 -13.51
C VAL A 144 12.58 -2.40 -13.99
N LEU A 145 12.37 -2.35 -15.31
CA LEU A 145 11.02 -2.41 -15.88
C LEU A 145 10.32 -3.73 -15.55
N LEU A 146 11.01 -4.87 -15.66
CA LEU A 146 10.43 -6.17 -15.26
C LEU A 146 10.09 -6.22 -13.77
N GLY A 147 10.92 -5.65 -12.89
CA GLY A 147 10.61 -5.54 -11.48
C GLY A 147 9.30 -4.78 -11.23
N LYS A 148 9.14 -3.62 -11.86
CA LYS A 148 7.89 -2.83 -11.81
C LYS A 148 6.68 -3.61 -12.36
N LEU A 149 6.84 -4.32 -13.48
CA LEU A 149 5.77 -5.11 -14.09
C LEU A 149 5.32 -6.27 -13.20
N PHE A 150 6.24 -6.95 -12.54
CA PHE A 150 5.87 -8.03 -11.62
C PHE A 150 5.14 -7.52 -10.38
N ASN A 151 5.51 -6.34 -9.87
CA ASN A 151 4.77 -5.68 -8.79
C ASN A 151 3.36 -5.29 -9.24
N LEU A 152 3.23 -4.70 -10.43
CA LEU A 152 1.94 -4.39 -11.05
C LEU A 152 1.06 -5.64 -11.20
N LEU A 153 1.60 -6.74 -11.72
CA LEU A 153 0.88 -7.99 -11.90
C LEU A 153 0.37 -8.55 -10.56
N CYS A 154 1.19 -8.48 -9.50
CA CYS A 154 0.79 -8.89 -8.17
C CYS A 154 -0.39 -8.06 -7.65
N PHE A 155 -0.30 -6.72 -7.73
CA PHE A 155 -1.37 -5.81 -7.33
C PHE A 155 -2.67 -6.05 -8.12
N VAL A 156 -2.55 -6.12 -9.45
CA VAL A 156 -3.72 -6.31 -10.34
C VAL A 156 -4.39 -7.65 -10.07
N TRP A 157 -3.61 -8.71 -9.85
CA TRP A 157 -4.17 -10.04 -9.53
C TRP A 157 -4.93 -10.03 -8.21
N LEU A 158 -4.36 -9.45 -7.13
CA LEU A 158 -5.00 -9.36 -5.82
C LEU A 158 -6.29 -8.52 -5.89
N SER A 159 -6.22 -7.35 -6.53
CA SER A 159 -7.36 -6.45 -6.70
C SER A 159 -8.45 -7.07 -7.56
N TYR A 160 -8.09 -7.73 -8.67
CA TYR A 160 -9.04 -8.46 -9.51
C TYR A 160 -9.78 -9.55 -8.73
N LYS A 161 -9.05 -10.33 -7.92
CA LYS A 161 -9.67 -11.34 -7.04
C LYS A 161 -10.62 -10.70 -6.02
N ALA A 162 -10.23 -9.57 -5.42
CA ALA A 162 -11.09 -8.83 -4.51
C ALA A 162 -12.39 -8.35 -5.19
N ILE A 163 -12.29 -7.77 -6.39
CA ILE A 163 -13.43 -7.30 -7.19
C ILE A 163 -14.35 -8.45 -7.62
N CYS A 164 -13.79 -9.62 -7.97
CA CYS A 164 -14.59 -10.79 -8.34
C CYS A 164 -15.36 -11.37 -7.14
N ILE A 165 -14.76 -11.36 -5.96
CA ILE A 165 -15.30 -12.02 -4.76
C ILE A 165 -16.34 -11.15 -4.05
N THR A 166 -16.15 -9.83 -4.02
CA THR A 166 -17.01 -8.94 -3.24
C THR A 166 -18.46 -8.94 -3.75
N PRO A 167 -19.47 -9.18 -2.88
CA PRO A 167 -20.88 -9.12 -3.24
C PRO A 167 -21.46 -7.69 -3.18
N ILE A 168 -20.73 -6.77 -2.55
CA ILE A 168 -21.09 -5.36 -2.37
C ILE A 168 -19.92 -4.47 -2.71
N LEU A 169 -20.12 -3.19 -2.94
CA LEU A 169 -19.08 -2.19 -3.18
C LEU A 169 -18.16 -2.49 -4.37
N LYS A 170 -18.67 -3.20 -5.38
CA LYS A 170 -17.87 -3.61 -6.53
C LYS A 170 -17.29 -2.42 -7.29
N ASN A 171 -18.13 -1.40 -7.56
CA ASN A 171 -17.69 -0.19 -8.24
C ASN A 171 -16.70 0.62 -7.40
N SER A 172 -16.94 0.70 -6.10
CA SER A 172 -16.02 1.34 -5.15
C SER A 172 -14.65 0.66 -5.16
N MET A 173 -14.62 -0.68 -5.14
CA MET A 173 -13.37 -1.45 -5.20
C MET A 173 -12.62 -1.24 -6.52
N ILE A 174 -13.35 -1.14 -7.65
CA ILE A 174 -12.77 -0.84 -8.96
C ILE A 174 -12.13 0.55 -8.96
N VAL A 175 -12.85 1.57 -8.49
CA VAL A 175 -12.32 2.95 -8.44
C VAL A 175 -11.12 3.05 -7.51
N ILE A 176 -11.17 2.47 -6.32
CA ILE A 176 -10.03 2.46 -5.38
C ILE A 176 -8.80 1.81 -6.01
N ALA A 177 -8.96 0.69 -6.71
CA ALA A 177 -7.86 -0.01 -7.35
C ALA A 177 -7.33 0.72 -8.60
N LEU A 178 -8.17 1.50 -9.30
CA LEU A 178 -7.79 2.30 -10.47
C LEU A 178 -7.37 3.73 -10.13
N LEU A 179 -7.43 4.16 -8.85
CA LEU A 179 -6.90 5.48 -8.49
C LEU A 179 -5.51 5.69 -9.11
N PRO A 180 -5.20 6.85 -9.71
CA PRO A 180 -3.89 7.12 -10.28
C PRO A 180 -2.75 6.79 -9.32
N MET A 181 -2.89 7.11 -8.03
CA MET A 181 -1.91 6.76 -7.00
C MET A 181 -1.79 5.25 -6.78
N SER A 182 -2.90 4.49 -6.80
CA SER A 182 -2.87 3.03 -6.64
C SER A 182 -2.09 2.37 -7.78
N LEU A 183 -2.34 2.79 -9.03
CA LEU A 183 -1.62 2.29 -10.20
C LEU A 183 -0.16 2.76 -10.22
N TYR A 184 0.12 3.99 -9.77
CA TYR A 184 1.49 4.50 -9.67
C TYR A 184 2.34 3.68 -8.69
N GLN A 185 1.81 3.40 -7.50
CA GLN A 185 2.48 2.51 -6.54
C GLN A 185 2.65 1.10 -7.10
N ALA A 186 1.63 0.55 -7.79
CA ALA A 186 1.70 -0.76 -8.40
C ALA A 186 2.76 -0.85 -9.51
N ALA A 187 2.94 0.24 -10.27
CA ALA A 187 3.93 0.38 -11.34
C ALA A 187 5.30 0.88 -10.85
N SER A 188 5.61 0.73 -9.57
CA SER A 188 6.85 1.16 -8.92
C SER A 188 7.50 0.01 -8.14
N TYR A 189 8.52 0.32 -7.31
CA TYR A 189 9.11 -0.65 -6.38
C TYR A 189 8.45 -0.65 -5.01
N SER A 190 7.44 0.20 -4.79
CA SER A 190 6.76 0.30 -3.50
C SER A 190 6.12 -1.03 -3.07
N PRO A 191 6.35 -1.48 -1.82
CA PRO A 191 5.67 -2.64 -1.24
C PRO A 191 4.17 -2.35 -0.97
N ASP A 192 3.77 -1.07 -0.98
CA ASP A 192 2.38 -0.65 -0.79
C ASP A 192 1.44 -1.23 -1.86
N ALA A 193 1.95 -1.60 -3.03
CA ALA A 193 1.18 -2.30 -4.05
C ALA A 193 0.63 -3.64 -3.55
N MET A 194 1.50 -4.50 -3.04
CA MET A 194 1.11 -5.79 -2.47
C MET A 194 0.25 -5.61 -1.22
N LEU A 195 0.60 -4.66 -0.36
CA LEU A 195 -0.18 -4.32 0.83
C LEU A 195 -1.62 -3.92 0.49
N ASN A 196 -1.80 -2.95 -0.41
CA ASN A 196 -3.13 -2.50 -0.83
C ASN A 196 -3.95 -3.64 -1.44
N GLY A 197 -3.33 -4.45 -2.31
CA GLY A 197 -3.97 -5.63 -2.89
C GLY A 197 -4.43 -6.64 -1.83
N LEU A 198 -3.61 -6.92 -0.81
CA LEU A 198 -3.96 -7.80 0.31
C LEU A 198 -5.08 -7.20 1.18
N CYS A 199 -5.05 -5.89 1.45
CA CYS A 199 -6.10 -5.21 2.20
C CYS A 199 -7.45 -5.23 1.45
N PHE A 200 -7.42 -5.04 0.13
CA PHE A 200 -8.63 -5.14 -0.70
C PHE A 200 -9.18 -6.57 -0.70
N LEU A 201 -8.32 -7.56 -0.85
CA LEU A 201 -8.71 -8.97 -0.82
C LEU A 201 -9.27 -9.37 0.55
N PHE A 202 -8.65 -8.92 1.64
CA PHE A 202 -9.13 -9.16 3.00
C PHE A 202 -10.52 -8.56 3.23
N ALA A 203 -10.71 -7.29 2.86
CA ALA A 203 -12.00 -6.61 2.97
C ALA A 203 -13.07 -7.31 2.11
N ALA A 204 -12.76 -7.67 0.86
CA ALA A 204 -13.65 -8.39 -0.03
C ALA A 204 -14.07 -9.76 0.52
N LEU A 205 -13.15 -10.51 1.12
CA LEU A 205 -13.46 -11.78 1.80
C LEU A 205 -14.36 -11.57 3.02
N CYS A 206 -14.09 -10.54 3.84
CA CYS A 206 -14.97 -10.20 4.96
C CYS A 206 -16.38 -9.83 4.47
N PHE A 207 -16.49 -9.04 3.40
CA PHE A 207 -17.79 -8.69 2.79
C PHE A 207 -18.48 -9.92 2.20
N TYR A 208 -17.75 -10.81 1.52
CA TYR A 208 -18.30 -12.06 0.98
C TYR A 208 -18.82 -12.96 2.09
N TYR A 209 -18.08 -13.11 3.17
CA TYR A 209 -18.53 -13.94 4.30
C TYR A 209 -19.64 -13.27 5.12
N ALA A 210 -19.70 -11.94 5.15
CA ALA A 210 -20.76 -11.22 5.85
C ALA A 210 -22.08 -11.22 5.06
N PHE A 211 -22.02 -10.87 3.77
CA PHE A 211 -23.17 -10.51 2.94
C PHE A 211 -23.43 -11.48 1.77
N GLY A 212 -22.50 -12.37 1.45
CA GLY A 212 -22.65 -13.35 0.38
C GLY A 212 -23.36 -14.63 0.80
N ASP A 213 -23.52 -15.54 -0.15
CA ASP A 213 -24.37 -16.75 -0.03
C ASP A 213 -23.75 -17.87 0.81
N LYS A 214 -22.48 -17.75 1.24
CA LYS A 214 -21.84 -18.79 2.06
C LYS A 214 -22.48 -18.86 3.44
N GLU A 215 -23.10 -19.99 3.76
CA GLU A 215 -23.86 -20.17 5.01
C GLU A 215 -22.96 -20.49 6.21
N GLU A 216 -21.90 -21.27 6.01
CA GLU A 216 -20.98 -21.68 7.06
C GLU A 216 -19.52 -21.46 6.70
N LEU A 217 -18.71 -21.01 7.68
CA LEU A 217 -17.27 -20.87 7.59
C LEU A 217 -16.59 -22.03 8.29
N GLY A 218 -15.79 -22.78 7.55
CA GLY A 218 -14.89 -23.81 8.10
C GLY A 218 -13.57 -23.20 8.60
N TYR A 219 -12.70 -24.07 9.13
CA TYR A 219 -11.35 -23.67 9.57
C TYR A 219 -10.47 -23.16 8.44
N LYS A 220 -10.68 -23.59 7.19
CA LYS A 220 -9.90 -23.14 6.02
C LYS A 220 -10.13 -21.66 5.70
N GLU A 221 -11.39 -21.23 5.72
CA GLU A 221 -11.77 -19.83 5.47
C GLU A 221 -11.24 -18.91 6.55
N VAL A 222 -11.35 -19.35 7.80
CA VAL A 222 -10.89 -18.60 8.96
C VAL A 222 -9.36 -18.51 8.98
N LEU A 223 -8.67 -19.61 8.65
CA LEU A 223 -7.21 -19.61 8.51
C LEU A 223 -6.74 -18.69 7.39
N LEU A 224 -7.44 -18.67 6.24
CA LEU A 224 -7.11 -17.76 5.13
C LEU A 224 -7.18 -16.29 5.58
N LEU A 225 -8.24 -15.90 6.29
CA LEU A 225 -8.35 -14.55 6.86
C LEU A 225 -7.18 -14.25 7.81
N GLY A 226 -6.84 -15.19 8.71
CA GLY A 226 -5.73 -15.04 9.63
C GLY A 226 -4.39 -14.89 8.93
N ILE A 227 -4.11 -15.68 7.90
CA ILE A 227 -2.88 -15.60 7.11
C ILE A 227 -2.79 -14.24 6.39
N ILE A 228 -3.84 -13.81 5.69
CA ILE A 228 -3.81 -12.52 4.98
C ILE A 228 -3.60 -11.37 5.98
N LEU A 229 -4.31 -11.38 7.12
CA LEU A 229 -4.15 -10.36 8.15
C LEU A 229 -2.74 -10.35 8.74
N ALA A 230 -2.14 -11.51 8.92
CA ALA A 230 -0.76 -11.63 9.41
C ALA A 230 0.24 -11.06 8.40
N PHE A 231 0.06 -11.29 7.10
CA PHE A 231 0.88 -10.66 6.06
C PHE A 231 0.69 -9.13 6.05
N ILE A 232 -0.55 -8.64 6.16
CA ILE A 232 -0.83 -7.19 6.27
C ILE A 232 -0.09 -6.60 7.47
N PHE A 233 -0.17 -7.25 8.64
CA PHE A 233 0.52 -6.81 9.87
C PHE A 233 2.04 -6.74 9.67
N LEU A 234 2.63 -7.75 9.04
CA LEU A 234 4.07 -7.79 8.77
C LEU A 234 4.54 -6.68 7.81
N CYS A 235 3.69 -6.27 6.88
CA CYS A 235 4.03 -5.18 5.96
C CYS A 235 4.01 -3.83 6.70
N LYS A 236 2.84 -3.53 7.30
CA LYS A 236 2.65 -2.32 8.09
C LYS A 236 1.65 -2.61 9.20
N TYR A 237 2.13 -2.72 10.42
CA TYR A 237 1.36 -3.14 11.60
C TYR A 237 0.09 -2.32 11.85
N VAL A 238 0.04 -1.07 11.41
CA VAL A 238 -1.13 -0.18 11.59
C VAL A 238 -2.41 -0.72 10.93
N TYR A 239 -2.29 -1.50 9.85
CA TYR A 239 -3.44 -2.03 9.14
C TYR A 239 -4.02 -3.32 9.76
N VAL A 240 -3.46 -3.83 10.87
CA VAL A 240 -4.02 -4.96 11.61
C VAL A 240 -5.45 -4.70 12.06
N PHE A 241 -5.83 -3.42 12.25
CA PHE A 241 -7.20 -3.03 12.58
C PHE A 241 -8.23 -3.35 11.50
N LEU A 242 -7.82 -3.65 10.25
CA LEU A 242 -8.71 -4.26 9.26
C LEU A 242 -9.31 -5.57 9.75
N GLY A 243 -8.63 -6.29 10.65
CA GLY A 243 -9.16 -7.48 11.32
C GLY A 243 -10.50 -7.26 12.00
N LEU A 244 -10.85 -6.04 12.38
CA LEU A 244 -12.17 -5.69 12.92
C LEU A 244 -13.30 -5.97 11.93
N LEU A 245 -13.03 -5.97 10.61
CA LEU A 245 -14.04 -6.31 9.59
C LEU A 245 -14.55 -7.75 9.73
N VAL A 246 -13.83 -8.65 10.39
CA VAL A 246 -14.30 -10.00 10.70
C VAL A 246 -15.59 -9.97 11.54
N PHE A 247 -15.78 -8.94 12.37
CA PHE A 247 -17.01 -8.77 13.17
C PHE A 247 -18.25 -8.34 12.37
N LEU A 248 -18.10 -8.04 11.06
CA LEU A 248 -19.25 -7.95 10.14
C LEU A 248 -19.92 -9.29 9.94
N ILE A 249 -19.15 -10.38 10.02
CA ILE A 249 -19.61 -11.74 9.73
C ILE A 249 -20.54 -12.19 10.86
N PRO A 250 -21.79 -12.62 10.54
CA PRO A 250 -22.72 -13.09 11.56
C PRO A 250 -22.16 -14.30 12.32
N MET A 251 -22.24 -14.25 13.65
CA MET A 251 -21.73 -15.34 14.51
C MET A 251 -22.29 -16.72 14.14
N LYS A 252 -23.55 -16.79 13.68
CA LYS A 252 -24.21 -18.03 13.23
C LYS A 252 -23.45 -18.74 12.10
N LYS A 253 -22.69 -18.01 11.26
CA LYS A 253 -21.90 -18.59 10.18
C LYS A 253 -20.65 -19.33 10.68
N PHE A 254 -20.25 -19.12 11.93
CA PHE A 254 -19.15 -19.87 12.55
C PHE A 254 -19.62 -21.12 13.31
N GLY A 255 -20.92 -21.33 13.47
CA GLY A 255 -21.53 -22.38 14.27
C GLY A 255 -22.01 -21.87 15.64
N ASP A 256 -21.89 -22.70 16.68
CA ASP A 256 -22.23 -22.30 18.03
C ASP A 256 -21.17 -21.37 18.68
N LYS A 257 -21.44 -20.85 19.87
CA LYS A 257 -20.50 -19.94 20.56
C LYS A 257 -19.14 -20.57 20.83
N LYS A 258 -19.08 -21.88 21.06
CA LYS A 258 -17.84 -22.61 21.34
C LYS A 258 -17.01 -22.75 20.06
N GLU A 259 -17.65 -23.10 18.96
CA GLU A 259 -17.00 -23.17 17.63
C GLU A 259 -16.57 -21.77 17.14
N TYR A 260 -17.36 -20.72 17.36
CA TYR A 260 -16.96 -19.35 17.09
C TYR A 260 -15.65 -18.99 17.79
N PHE A 261 -15.57 -19.26 19.11
CA PHE A 261 -14.37 -18.94 19.88
C PHE A 261 -13.15 -19.75 19.42
N LYS A 262 -13.31 -21.03 19.16
CA LYS A 262 -12.23 -21.90 18.64
C LYS A 262 -11.71 -21.39 17.29
N LYS A 263 -12.62 -21.10 16.34
CA LYS A 263 -12.27 -20.60 15.01
C LYS A 263 -11.60 -19.23 15.09
N PHE A 264 -12.07 -18.35 15.98
CA PHE A 264 -11.44 -17.05 16.22
C PHE A 264 -10.02 -17.20 16.78
N MET A 265 -9.80 -18.04 17.78
CA MET A 265 -8.45 -18.33 18.29
C MET A 265 -7.57 -18.95 17.22
N PHE A 266 -8.11 -19.84 16.40
CA PHE A 266 -7.38 -20.45 15.29
C PHE A 266 -6.97 -19.43 14.22
N ALA A 267 -7.81 -18.43 13.93
CA ALA A 267 -7.47 -17.33 13.03
C ALA A 267 -6.31 -16.46 13.54
N LEU A 268 -6.14 -16.36 14.85
CA LEU A 268 -5.05 -15.58 15.45
C LEU A 268 -3.69 -16.31 15.40
N VAL A 269 -3.67 -17.64 15.19
CA VAL A 269 -2.42 -18.42 15.19
C VAL A 269 -1.38 -17.88 14.20
N PRO A 270 -1.68 -17.59 12.92
CA PRO A 270 -0.71 -17.01 12.00
C PRO A 270 -0.20 -15.64 12.48
N LEU A 271 -1.10 -14.79 12.99
CA LEU A 271 -0.74 -13.46 13.49
C LEU A 271 0.19 -13.54 14.70
N LEU A 272 -0.10 -14.42 15.66
CA LEU A 272 0.74 -14.65 16.83
C LEU A 272 2.12 -15.23 16.43
N PHE A 273 2.13 -16.24 15.56
CA PHE A 273 3.35 -16.86 15.10
C PHE A 273 4.28 -15.87 14.40
N LEU A 274 3.75 -15.11 13.43
CA LEU A 274 4.52 -14.10 12.71
C LEU A 274 4.85 -12.88 13.60
N GLY A 275 3.96 -12.53 14.54
CA GLY A 275 4.23 -11.51 15.56
C GLY A 275 5.43 -11.88 16.45
N ILE A 276 5.53 -13.12 16.89
CA ILE A 276 6.69 -13.63 17.65
C ILE A 276 7.97 -13.53 16.82
N ILE A 277 7.94 -13.93 15.54
CA ILE A 277 9.09 -13.81 14.63
C ILE A 277 9.49 -12.34 14.48
N ALA A 278 8.54 -11.44 14.28
CA ALA A 278 8.81 -10.01 14.15
C ALA A 278 9.43 -9.41 15.42
N VAL A 279 8.90 -9.78 16.60
CA VAL A 279 9.46 -9.36 17.90
C VAL A 279 10.86 -9.92 18.09
N TYR A 280 11.08 -11.21 17.80
CA TYR A 280 12.41 -11.82 17.90
C TYR A 280 13.41 -11.11 16.98
N ALA A 281 13.03 -10.84 15.73
CA ALA A 281 13.88 -10.10 14.80
C ALA A 281 14.19 -8.69 15.30
N ALA A 282 13.20 -7.97 15.84
CA ALA A 282 13.37 -6.64 16.41
C ALA A 282 14.30 -6.66 17.65
N VAL A 283 14.13 -7.62 18.56
CA VAL A 283 14.99 -7.77 19.75
C VAL A 283 16.42 -8.14 19.35
N SER A 284 16.59 -9.07 18.40
CA SER A 284 17.93 -9.46 17.90
C SER A 284 18.66 -8.28 17.29
N ALA A 285 17.97 -7.44 16.58
CA ALA A 285 18.53 -6.26 15.99
C ALA A 285 18.87 -5.18 17.04
N LEU A 286 18.00 -4.97 18.04
CA LEU A 286 18.29 -4.06 19.17
C LEU A 286 19.52 -4.51 19.98
N SER A 287 19.71 -5.81 20.19
CA SER A 287 20.88 -6.33 20.90
C SER A 287 22.19 -6.16 20.11
N SER A 288 22.15 -6.26 18.77
CA SER A 288 23.31 -5.96 17.93
C SER A 288 23.65 -4.46 17.92
N SER A 289 22.64 -3.58 17.94
CA SER A 289 22.87 -2.12 17.98
C SER A 289 23.36 -1.63 19.35
N GLN A 290 22.96 -2.27 20.45
CA GLN A 290 23.48 -1.92 21.78
C GLN A 290 24.97 -2.23 21.92
N ASN A 291 25.49 -3.28 21.26
CA ASN A 291 26.90 -3.59 21.24
C ASN A 291 27.71 -2.54 20.43
N ALA A 292 27.18 -2.08 19.30
CA ALA A 292 27.79 -1.00 18.51
C ALA A 292 27.67 0.37 19.22
N ALA A 293 26.52 0.69 19.84
CA ALA A 293 26.34 1.92 20.61
C ALA A 293 27.26 1.98 21.86
N ALA A 294 27.56 0.86 22.49
CA ALA A 294 28.51 0.80 23.62
C ALA A 294 29.95 1.11 23.18
N GLU A 295 30.33 0.76 21.96
CA GLU A 295 31.63 1.17 21.38
C GLU A 295 31.66 2.67 21.07
N ILE A 296 30.60 3.24 20.53
CA ILE A 296 30.50 4.67 20.18
C ILE A 296 30.40 5.55 21.44
N ILE A 297 29.66 5.12 22.47
CA ILE A 297 29.53 5.88 23.74
C ILE A 297 30.87 5.99 24.44
N ASN A 298 31.76 5.02 24.33
CA ASN A 298 33.14 5.08 24.87
C ASN A 298 34.02 6.10 24.11
N GLU A 299 33.71 6.41 22.84
CA GLU A 299 34.42 7.44 22.07
C GLU A 299 33.83 8.84 22.18
N THR A 300 32.52 8.98 22.51
CA THR A 300 31.78 10.27 22.45
C THR A 300 31.39 10.83 23.83
N ALA A 301 31.82 10.26 24.94
CA ALA A 301 31.46 10.68 26.31
C ALA A 301 31.97 12.07 26.74
N SER A 302 32.29 12.97 25.81
CA SER A 302 32.82 14.29 26.09
C SER A 302 32.12 15.48 25.47
N SER A 303 30.91 15.36 24.91
CA SER A 303 30.20 16.53 24.40
C SER A 303 28.70 16.57 24.70
N THR A 304 28.36 17.53 25.58
CA THR A 304 27.08 18.22 25.79
C THR A 304 25.86 17.41 26.24
N GLY A 305 25.62 17.48 27.56
CA GLY A 305 24.36 17.06 28.16
C GLY A 305 23.22 18.05 27.94
N GLU A 306 22.37 17.76 26.99
CA GLU A 306 20.94 18.08 27.05
C GLU A 306 20.21 16.85 26.52
N SER A 307 19.59 16.08 27.42
CA SER A 307 18.69 14.98 27.03
C SER A 307 17.42 15.59 26.47
N SER A 308 17.33 15.74 25.14
CA SER A 308 16.08 16.10 24.49
C SER A 308 15.07 14.98 24.73
N MET A 309 13.89 15.33 25.29
CA MET A 309 12.77 14.41 25.46
C MET A 309 12.45 13.74 24.13
N SER A 310 12.28 12.40 24.13
CA SER A 310 11.91 11.68 22.91
C SER A 310 10.44 11.96 22.54
N THR A 311 10.09 11.76 21.27
CA THR A 311 8.69 11.88 20.80
C THR A 311 7.76 10.95 21.56
N LEU A 312 8.23 9.76 21.91
CA LEU A 312 7.47 8.77 22.68
C LEU A 312 7.23 9.24 24.12
N GLU A 313 8.25 9.75 24.80
CA GLU A 313 8.12 10.31 26.17
C GLU A 313 7.16 11.50 26.17
N PHE A 314 7.24 12.39 25.19
CA PHE A 314 6.33 13.53 25.04
C PHE A 314 4.87 13.07 24.86
N LEU A 315 4.62 12.02 24.06
CA LEU A 315 3.29 11.45 23.85
C LEU A 315 2.66 10.99 25.18
N PHE A 316 3.42 10.31 26.01
CA PHE A 316 2.94 9.73 27.27
C PHE A 316 3.06 10.67 28.48
N ALA A 317 3.76 11.80 28.36
CA ALA A 317 3.85 12.80 29.42
C ALA A 317 2.48 13.40 29.82
N SER A 318 1.53 13.42 28.86
CA SER A 318 0.15 13.84 29.11
C SER A 318 -0.79 13.26 28.06
N HIS A 319 -1.95 12.69 28.49
CA HIS A 319 -2.96 12.21 27.53
C HIS A 319 -3.49 13.34 26.63
N LEU A 320 -3.41 14.60 27.08
CA LEU A 320 -3.76 15.77 26.27
C LEU A 320 -2.82 15.94 25.06
N ASN A 321 -1.58 15.46 25.13
CA ASN A 321 -0.64 15.56 24.01
C ASN A 321 -1.12 14.73 22.82
N ILE A 322 -1.55 13.49 23.05
CA ILE A 322 -2.11 12.63 22.00
C ILE A 322 -3.31 13.32 21.35
N PHE A 323 -4.24 13.82 22.17
CA PHE A 323 -5.43 14.51 21.66
C PHE A 323 -5.05 15.77 20.83
N LYS A 324 -4.14 16.61 21.35
CA LYS A 324 -3.69 17.83 20.64
C LYS A 324 -3.01 17.48 19.32
N ILE A 325 -2.11 16.47 19.32
CA ILE A 325 -1.41 16.04 18.10
C ILE A 325 -2.43 15.57 17.05
N LEU A 326 -3.37 14.71 17.41
CA LEU A 326 -4.38 14.23 16.48
C LEU A 326 -5.29 15.39 16.01
N PHE A 327 -5.77 16.23 16.92
CA PHE A 327 -6.65 17.34 16.59
C PHE A 327 -5.96 18.32 15.63
N HIS A 328 -4.78 18.82 15.96
CA HIS A 328 -4.06 19.78 15.11
C HIS A 328 -3.65 19.12 13.78
N THR A 329 -3.17 17.89 13.79
CA THR A 329 -2.77 17.21 12.55
C THR A 329 -3.96 17.04 11.61
N PHE A 330 -5.11 16.55 12.10
CA PHE A 330 -6.27 16.35 11.23
C PHE A 330 -6.91 17.67 10.79
N THR A 331 -6.89 18.72 11.61
CA THR A 331 -7.42 20.03 11.19
C THR A 331 -6.52 20.71 10.18
N ASP A 332 -5.23 20.68 10.39
CA ASP A 332 -4.27 21.45 9.58
C ASP A 332 -3.86 20.71 8.29
N LYS A 333 -3.87 19.35 8.32
CA LYS A 333 -3.36 18.51 7.23
C LYS A 333 -4.42 17.70 6.48
N PHE A 334 -5.69 17.77 6.88
CA PHE A 334 -6.74 16.99 6.22
C PHE A 334 -6.83 17.26 4.72
N THR A 335 -6.79 18.53 4.34
CA THR A 335 -6.82 18.92 2.93
C THR A 335 -5.61 18.37 2.17
N ASP A 336 -4.42 18.47 2.76
CA ASP A 336 -3.19 17.93 2.16
C ASP A 336 -3.32 16.42 1.93
N TYR A 337 -3.87 15.66 2.89
CA TYR A 337 -4.02 14.21 2.74
C TYR A 337 -4.96 13.83 1.60
N VAL A 338 -6.05 14.60 1.39
CA VAL A 338 -6.97 14.38 0.28
C VAL A 338 -6.32 14.75 -1.05
N LEU A 339 -5.63 15.88 -1.13
CA LEU A 339 -4.97 16.35 -2.35
C LEU A 339 -3.79 15.45 -2.74
N TRP A 340 -3.00 15.00 -1.78
CA TRP A 340 -1.82 14.15 -2.00
C TRP A 340 -2.15 12.74 -2.49
N LEU A 341 -3.42 12.35 -2.52
CA LEU A 341 -3.86 11.17 -3.25
C LEU A 341 -3.60 11.25 -4.77
N ASN A 342 -3.36 12.47 -5.28
CA ASN A 342 -3.20 12.75 -6.71
C ASN A 342 -1.96 13.58 -7.01
N VAL A 343 -0.97 13.56 -6.11
CA VAL A 343 0.37 14.08 -6.33
C VAL A 343 1.33 12.90 -6.32
N LEU A 344 1.83 12.56 -7.50
CA LEU A 344 2.68 11.39 -7.72
C LEU A 344 4.17 11.73 -7.49
N GLY A 345 5.04 10.77 -7.73
CA GLY A 345 6.46 10.90 -7.44
C GLY A 345 6.71 11.02 -5.94
N SER A 346 7.75 11.74 -5.57
CA SER A 346 8.03 12.13 -4.17
C SER A 346 7.23 13.37 -3.78
N LEU A 347 5.92 13.40 -4.10
CA LEU A 347 4.98 14.52 -3.95
C LEU A 347 5.36 15.75 -4.82
N ASN A 348 5.95 15.52 -5.96
CA ASN A 348 6.39 16.56 -6.90
C ASN A 348 5.67 16.52 -8.26
N TYR A 349 4.96 15.42 -8.59
CA TYR A 349 4.24 15.29 -9.85
C TYR A 349 2.75 15.54 -9.66
N SER A 350 2.34 16.80 -9.79
CA SER A 350 0.93 17.18 -9.72
C SER A 350 0.14 16.68 -10.93
N LEU A 351 -1.04 16.11 -10.70
CA LEU A 351 -1.97 15.72 -11.75
C LEU A 351 -2.94 16.86 -12.14
N GLY A 352 -2.57 18.12 -11.90
CA GLY A 352 -3.38 19.29 -12.25
C GLY A 352 -4.79 19.24 -11.64
N PRO A 353 -5.87 19.49 -12.41
CA PRO A 353 -7.22 19.52 -11.87
C PRO A 353 -7.71 18.17 -11.31
N LEU A 354 -7.05 17.04 -11.64
CA LEU A 354 -7.39 15.72 -11.09
C LEU A 354 -7.18 15.66 -9.58
N ILE A 355 -6.36 16.55 -9.00
CA ILE A 355 -6.17 16.67 -7.55
C ILE A 355 -7.51 16.78 -6.82
N TYR A 356 -8.47 17.52 -7.39
CA TYR A 356 -9.82 17.70 -6.83
C TYR A 356 -10.84 16.72 -7.41
N ILE A 357 -10.75 16.43 -8.70
CA ILE A 357 -11.75 15.62 -9.42
C ILE A 357 -11.76 14.18 -8.90
N VAL A 358 -10.59 13.56 -8.71
CA VAL A 358 -10.49 12.15 -8.33
C VAL A 358 -11.07 11.87 -6.93
N PRO A 359 -10.74 12.65 -5.87
CA PRO A 359 -11.39 12.43 -4.57
C PRO A 359 -12.90 12.64 -4.62
N MET A 360 -13.38 13.66 -5.33
CA MET A 360 -14.82 13.92 -5.47
C MET A 360 -15.52 12.80 -6.21
N PHE A 361 -14.92 12.28 -7.28
CA PHE A 361 -15.44 11.15 -8.03
C PHE A 361 -15.49 9.88 -7.18
N ALA A 362 -14.42 9.57 -6.43
CA ALA A 362 -14.40 8.42 -5.52
C ALA A 362 -15.51 8.53 -4.46
N LEU A 363 -15.67 9.68 -3.82
CA LEU A 363 -16.75 9.94 -2.85
C LEU A 363 -18.14 9.78 -3.48
N TYR A 364 -18.34 10.30 -4.70
CA TYR A 364 -19.58 10.11 -5.45
C TYR A 364 -19.89 8.63 -5.69
N VAL A 365 -18.89 7.85 -6.12
CA VAL A 365 -19.06 6.41 -6.36
C VAL A 365 -19.38 5.68 -5.05
N PHE A 366 -18.69 5.96 -3.96
CA PHE A 366 -18.97 5.36 -2.64
C PHE A 366 -20.40 5.66 -2.19
N GLY A 367 -20.87 6.91 -2.38
CA GLY A 367 -22.23 7.34 -2.02
C GLY A 367 -23.33 6.89 -3.00
N SER A 368 -22.97 6.46 -4.22
CA SER A 368 -23.91 5.97 -5.24
C SER A 368 -23.93 4.44 -5.39
N GLU A 369 -23.14 3.74 -4.60
CA GLU A 369 -23.03 2.28 -4.65
C GLU A 369 -24.38 1.61 -4.45
N VAL A 370 -24.60 0.54 -5.16
CA VAL A 370 -25.83 -0.24 -5.13
C VAL A 370 -25.53 -1.65 -4.68
N SER A 371 -26.24 -2.13 -3.68
CA SER A 371 -26.12 -3.51 -3.23
C SER A 371 -26.95 -4.45 -4.10
N ALA A 372 -26.52 -5.70 -4.25
CA ALA A 372 -27.35 -6.73 -4.85
C ALA A 372 -28.70 -6.84 -4.12
N ALA A 373 -29.73 -7.23 -4.83
CA ALA A 373 -31.08 -7.32 -4.27
C ALA A 373 -31.12 -8.20 -3.00
N GLY A 374 -31.63 -7.66 -1.90
CA GLY A 374 -31.77 -8.37 -0.62
C GLY A 374 -30.61 -8.17 0.37
N ILE A 375 -29.57 -7.43 0.03
CA ILE A 375 -28.49 -7.10 0.97
C ILE A 375 -28.83 -5.80 1.72
N ASP A 376 -28.99 -5.88 3.05
CA ASP A 376 -29.21 -4.73 3.94
C ASP A 376 -27.94 -4.42 4.75
N ILE A 377 -27.34 -3.24 4.50
CA ILE A 377 -26.21 -2.73 5.25
C ILE A 377 -26.73 -2.00 6.49
N ARG A 378 -26.52 -2.58 7.66
CA ARG A 378 -27.01 -2.05 8.94
C ARG A 378 -26.15 -0.88 9.44
N VAL A 379 -26.72 -0.06 10.35
CA VAL A 379 -25.97 1.01 11.03
C VAL A 379 -24.74 0.47 11.74
N ARG A 380 -24.90 -0.69 12.42
CA ARG A 380 -23.82 -1.36 13.13
C ARG A 380 -22.62 -1.63 12.21
N ASP A 381 -22.88 -2.10 11.00
CA ASP A 381 -21.84 -2.46 10.04
C ASP A 381 -21.08 -1.21 9.58
N LYS A 382 -21.80 -0.11 9.35
CA LYS A 382 -21.21 1.19 9.04
C LYS A 382 -20.39 1.76 10.20
N VAL A 383 -20.90 1.67 11.42
CA VAL A 383 -20.18 2.12 12.62
C VAL A 383 -18.88 1.32 12.79
N LEU A 384 -18.95 0.00 12.64
CA LEU A 384 -17.76 -0.86 12.73
C LEU A 384 -16.72 -0.50 11.68
N CYS A 385 -17.11 -0.29 10.43
CA CYS A 385 -16.20 0.14 9.36
C CYS A 385 -15.66 1.55 9.61
N GLY A 386 -16.48 2.47 10.14
CA GLY A 386 -16.04 3.82 10.53
C GLY A 386 -15.00 3.78 11.65
N VAL A 387 -15.23 2.96 12.67
CA VAL A 387 -14.25 2.75 13.75
C VAL A 387 -12.96 2.13 13.20
N THR A 388 -13.06 1.14 12.30
CA THR A 388 -11.88 0.54 11.66
C THR A 388 -11.07 1.58 10.89
N PHE A 389 -11.71 2.38 10.06
CA PHE A 389 -11.04 3.45 9.30
C PHE A 389 -10.39 4.50 10.22
N LEU A 390 -11.11 4.92 11.25
CA LEU A 390 -10.63 5.91 12.22
C LEU A 390 -9.40 5.39 13.00
N LEU A 391 -9.44 4.15 13.49
CA LEU A 391 -8.32 3.55 14.22
C LEU A 391 -7.07 3.44 13.33
N ILE A 392 -7.23 2.99 12.08
CA ILE A 392 -6.11 2.95 11.13
C ILE A 392 -5.56 4.36 10.92
N SER A 393 -6.41 5.36 10.71
CA SER A 393 -6.00 6.75 10.51
C SER A 393 -5.24 7.33 11.71
N ILE A 394 -5.71 7.07 12.92
CA ILE A 394 -5.04 7.45 14.17
C ILE A 394 -3.66 6.77 14.26
N CYS A 395 -3.60 5.47 13.99
CA CYS A 395 -2.35 4.72 14.08
C CYS A 395 -1.34 5.14 13.00
N ILE A 396 -1.77 5.53 11.80
CA ILE A 396 -0.90 6.11 10.78
C ILE A 396 -0.26 7.40 11.30
N VAL A 397 -1.07 8.32 11.83
CA VAL A 397 -0.57 9.62 12.34
C VAL A 397 0.38 9.42 13.52
N LEU A 398 0.00 8.63 14.52
CA LEU A 398 0.84 8.37 15.70
C LEU A 398 2.10 7.57 15.34
N GLY A 399 1.99 6.61 14.43
CA GLY A 399 3.14 5.83 13.93
C GLY A 399 4.17 6.72 13.23
N MET A 400 3.72 7.68 12.41
CA MET A 400 4.60 8.66 11.79
C MET A 400 5.23 9.63 12.80
N TYR A 401 4.46 10.04 13.82
CA TYR A 401 4.99 10.91 14.88
C TYR A 401 6.16 10.26 15.62
N ILE A 402 6.04 8.97 15.93
CA ILE A 402 7.06 8.22 16.67
C ILE A 402 8.21 7.78 15.75
N GLY A 403 7.90 7.32 14.53
CA GLY A 403 8.86 6.68 13.63
C GLY A 403 9.70 7.65 12.81
N GLU A 404 9.13 8.80 12.40
CA GLU A 404 9.83 9.76 11.53
C GLU A 404 10.36 10.95 12.35
N THR A 405 11.38 10.69 13.15
CA THR A 405 11.99 11.67 14.07
C THR A 405 12.82 12.76 13.38
N ARG A 406 13.13 12.59 12.08
CA ARG A 406 13.84 13.62 11.28
C ARG A 406 12.99 14.87 11.08
N VAL A 407 11.67 14.73 11.05
CA VAL A 407 10.73 15.84 10.82
C VAL A 407 9.74 16.05 11.95
N ASN A 408 9.62 15.09 12.88
CA ASN A 408 8.75 15.15 14.06
C ASN A 408 9.59 15.16 15.33
N PHE A 409 9.33 16.09 16.22
CA PHE A 409 10.05 16.25 17.48
C PHE A 409 9.10 16.45 18.67
N ALA A 410 9.59 16.20 19.87
CA ALA A 410 8.85 16.43 21.10
C ALA A 410 8.40 17.90 21.19
N GLY A 411 7.10 18.11 21.41
CA GLY A 411 6.49 19.45 21.41
C GLY A 411 5.82 19.86 20.09
N SER A 412 6.08 19.17 18.98
CA SER A 412 5.32 19.38 17.74
C SER A 412 3.91 18.78 17.88
N TYR A 413 2.89 19.57 17.59
CA TYR A 413 1.49 19.10 17.58
C TYR A 413 0.97 18.81 16.17
N VAL A 414 1.72 19.08 15.12
CA VAL A 414 1.36 18.75 13.73
C VAL A 414 2.36 17.74 13.19
N VAL A 415 1.87 16.56 12.83
CA VAL A 415 2.70 15.47 12.33
C VAL A 415 3.02 15.69 10.86
N GLN A 416 4.31 15.65 10.54
CA GLN A 416 4.83 15.73 9.17
C GLN A 416 5.05 14.33 8.60
N GLY A 417 5.12 14.21 7.26
CA GLY A 417 5.46 12.96 6.56
C GLY A 417 4.27 12.03 6.28
N VAL A 418 3.09 12.26 6.88
CA VAL A 418 1.89 11.49 6.54
C VAL A 418 1.42 11.83 5.14
N GLN A 419 1.21 10.80 4.30
CA GLN A 419 0.82 10.95 2.91
C GLN A 419 -0.57 10.36 2.67
N GLY A 420 -1.34 10.96 1.74
CA GLY A 420 -2.70 10.51 1.39
C GLY A 420 -2.76 9.03 0.96
N ARG A 421 -1.71 8.53 0.30
CA ARG A 421 -1.61 7.13 -0.14
C ARG A 421 -1.73 6.11 0.99
N TYR A 422 -1.37 6.47 2.23
CA TYR A 422 -1.46 5.55 3.37
C TYR A 422 -2.91 5.22 3.75
N PHE A 423 -3.89 6.03 3.36
CA PHE A 423 -5.30 5.76 3.65
C PHE A 423 -5.97 4.82 2.65
N ILE A 424 -5.37 4.61 1.46
CA ILE A 424 -5.96 3.81 0.36
C ILE A 424 -6.29 2.39 0.82
N ALA A 425 -5.42 1.75 1.59
CA ALA A 425 -5.63 0.40 2.12
C ALA A 425 -6.91 0.25 2.97
N ALA A 426 -7.37 1.35 3.60
CA ALA A 426 -8.58 1.37 4.43
C ALA A 426 -9.82 1.90 3.69
N PHE A 427 -9.72 2.34 2.44
CA PHE A 427 -10.84 2.86 1.67
C PHE A 427 -12.01 1.89 1.46
N PRO A 428 -11.83 0.56 1.37
CA PRO A 428 -12.98 -0.35 1.36
C PRO A 428 -13.90 -0.21 2.59
N ALA A 429 -13.32 0.04 3.78
CA ALA A 429 -14.11 0.31 4.99
C ALA A 429 -14.82 1.67 4.90
N LEU A 430 -14.14 2.72 4.43
CA LEU A 430 -14.74 4.03 4.21
C LEU A 430 -15.89 3.97 3.18
N ALA A 431 -15.72 3.23 2.09
CA ALA A 431 -16.75 3.03 1.08
C ALA A 431 -18.03 2.42 1.67
N LEU A 432 -17.91 1.44 2.58
CA LEU A 432 -19.07 0.86 3.26
C LEU A 432 -19.77 1.87 4.19
N VAL A 433 -19.04 2.76 4.84
CA VAL A 433 -19.61 3.84 5.66
C VAL A 433 -20.49 4.74 4.81
N LEU A 434 -20.02 5.12 3.62
CA LEU A 434 -20.70 6.06 2.73
C LEU A 434 -21.81 5.42 1.89
N ALA A 435 -21.74 4.10 1.63
CA ALA A 435 -22.72 3.39 0.82
C ALA A 435 -24.15 3.61 1.30
N PRO A 436 -25.13 3.83 0.42
CA PRO A 436 -26.53 4.03 0.79
C PRO A 436 -27.13 2.73 1.35
N ARG A 437 -28.18 2.88 2.17
CA ARG A 437 -28.96 1.75 2.66
C ARG A 437 -30.08 1.41 1.68
N GLY A 438 -30.35 0.11 1.51
CA GLY A 438 -31.57 -0.37 0.85
C GLY A 438 -31.70 0.00 -0.63
N ARG A 439 -30.62 0.47 -1.26
CA ARG A 439 -30.64 0.77 -2.69
C ARG A 439 -30.33 -0.51 -3.45
N SER A 440 -31.36 -1.10 -4.06
CA SER A 440 -31.24 -2.30 -4.89
C SER A 440 -31.33 -1.97 -6.37
N GLY A 441 -30.55 -2.66 -7.19
CA GLY A 441 -30.62 -2.62 -8.65
C GLY A 441 -29.29 -2.23 -9.28
N GLU A 442 -28.58 -3.22 -9.83
CA GLU A 442 -27.41 -2.94 -10.66
C GLU A 442 -27.85 -2.34 -12.01
N SER A 443 -27.48 -1.09 -12.25
CA SER A 443 -27.57 -0.53 -13.59
C SER A 443 -26.26 -0.81 -14.34
N LYS A 444 -26.28 -1.79 -15.24
CA LYS A 444 -25.12 -2.08 -16.11
C LYS A 444 -24.64 -0.84 -16.86
N ILE A 445 -25.58 0.01 -17.29
CA ILE A 445 -25.26 1.26 -17.98
C ILE A 445 -24.47 2.19 -17.06
N PHE A 446 -24.88 2.32 -15.80
CA PHE A 446 -24.15 3.13 -14.82
C PHE A 446 -22.73 2.63 -14.63
N ASN A 447 -22.51 1.31 -14.49
CA ASN A 447 -21.20 0.73 -14.32
C ASN A 447 -20.29 1.02 -15.54
N TYR A 448 -20.80 0.97 -16.75
CA TYR A 448 -20.01 1.30 -17.95
C TYR A 448 -19.72 2.81 -18.08
N ILE A 449 -20.67 3.67 -17.69
CA ILE A 449 -20.41 5.13 -17.63
C ILE A 449 -19.29 5.42 -16.62
N LEU A 450 -19.36 4.81 -15.44
CA LEU A 450 -18.34 4.96 -14.39
C LEU A 450 -16.95 4.54 -14.89
N LEU A 451 -16.85 3.38 -15.54
CA LEU A 451 -15.60 2.91 -16.14
C LEU A 451 -15.12 3.84 -17.26
N GLY A 452 -16.02 4.43 -18.03
CA GLY A 452 -15.71 5.43 -19.05
C GLY A 452 -15.12 6.72 -18.43
N VAL A 453 -15.68 7.19 -17.33
CA VAL A 453 -15.15 8.35 -16.59
C VAL A 453 -13.76 8.02 -16.02
N GLU A 454 -13.60 6.84 -15.40
CA GLU A 454 -12.33 6.39 -14.87
C GLU A 454 -11.25 6.27 -15.96
N PHE A 455 -11.62 5.78 -17.13
CA PHE A 455 -10.72 5.73 -18.30
C PHE A 455 -10.22 7.13 -18.69
N VAL A 456 -11.12 8.12 -18.72
CA VAL A 456 -10.74 9.52 -19.02
C VAL A 456 -9.81 10.08 -17.95
N ILE A 457 -10.10 9.83 -16.66
CA ILE A 457 -9.26 10.24 -15.53
C ILE A 457 -7.84 9.66 -15.71
N LEU A 458 -7.73 8.38 -16.03
CA LEU A 458 -6.44 7.72 -16.22
C LEU A 458 -5.68 8.24 -17.45
N CYS A 459 -6.38 8.54 -18.56
CA CYS A 459 -5.75 9.19 -19.72
C CYS A 459 -5.14 10.55 -19.35
N ILE A 460 -5.88 11.36 -18.60
CA ILE A 460 -5.41 12.67 -18.13
C ILE A 460 -4.24 12.49 -17.14
N ALA A 461 -4.31 11.53 -16.22
CA ALA A 461 -3.25 11.24 -15.28
C ALA A 461 -1.94 10.83 -15.99
N VAL A 462 -2.01 9.96 -17.01
CA VAL A 462 -0.86 9.57 -17.81
C VAL A 462 -0.29 10.75 -18.61
N TYR A 463 -1.15 11.64 -19.12
CA TYR A 463 -0.72 12.86 -19.78
C TYR A 463 0.08 13.76 -18.83
N PHE A 464 -0.44 14.05 -17.65
CA PHE A 464 0.27 14.88 -16.66
C PHE A 464 1.54 14.21 -16.14
N LEU A 465 1.52 12.88 -15.92
CA LEU A 465 2.74 12.16 -15.54
C LEU A 465 3.83 12.31 -16.62
N ARG A 466 3.47 12.18 -17.89
CA ARG A 466 4.41 12.35 -19.00
C ARG A 466 5.00 13.76 -19.02
N THR A 467 4.17 14.80 -18.86
CA THR A 467 4.65 16.20 -18.89
C THR A 467 5.50 16.57 -17.67
N ASN A 468 5.38 15.85 -16.55
CA ASN A 468 6.24 16.04 -15.38
C ASN A 468 7.54 15.21 -15.43
N CYS A 469 7.61 14.16 -16.28
CA CYS A 469 8.79 13.28 -16.37
C CYS A 469 9.71 13.63 -17.56
N TYR A 470 9.25 14.43 -18.51
CA TYR A 470 9.92 14.80 -19.76
C TYR A 470 9.83 16.30 -20.04
#